data_ce8bcc6bb10dabecf6c5125b1abf1d3e
#
_entry.id   ce8bcc6bb10dabecf6c5125b1abf1d3e
#
_cell.length_a   1.000
_cell.length_b   1.000
_cell.length_c   1.000
_cell.angle_alpha   90.00
_cell.angle_beta   90.00
_cell.angle_gamma   90.00
#
_symmetry.space_group_name_H-M   'P 1'
#
loop_
_entity.id
_entity.type
_entity.pdbx_description
1 polymer ?
#
loop_
_entity_poly.entity_id
_entity_poly.type
_entity_poly.pdbx_seq_one_letter_code
_entity_poly.pdbx_strand_id
1 'polypeptide(L)'
;YKRQCDDSLSLYILYVMMFLVGIGLGSDLTALSAPIKKYKFQILLIPLSTIVGTIAACCLFSLFCPVPLRETVAIGCGFGYYSLSAILLNELAGADIGTIALICNLSRELLTLLTIPLLARYCGKLAPITAAGATSIDTTLPLISATLGEKYVIFAIFHGIIVDISVPVLIWLLYL
;
A
#
# COMPACT_ATOMS: atom_id res chain seq x y z
N TYR A 1 9.86 -30.83 11.90
CA TYR A 1 9.04 -30.39 13.07
C TYR A 1 9.25 -28.92 13.41
N LYS A 2 10.48 -28.38 13.38
CA LYS A 2 10.76 -26.97 13.67
C LYS A 2 10.15 -26.00 12.63
N ARG A 3 10.20 -26.34 11.34
CA ARG A 3 9.64 -25.50 10.25
C ARG A 3 8.12 -25.36 10.33
N GLN A 4 7.39 -26.43 10.62
CA GLN A 4 5.92 -26.40 10.71
C GLN A 4 5.39 -25.57 11.90
N CYS A 5 6.11 -25.52 13.03
CA CYS A 5 5.75 -24.64 14.15
C CYS A 5 5.96 -23.16 13.81
N ASP A 6 7.03 -22.85 13.05
CA ASP A 6 7.33 -21.47 12.65
C ASP A 6 6.28 -20.93 11.65
N ASP A 7 5.84 -21.76 10.69
CA ASP A 7 4.84 -21.37 9.69
C ASP A 7 3.48 -21.08 10.33
N SER A 8 3.02 -21.93 11.24
CA SER A 8 1.75 -21.69 11.96
C SER A 8 1.81 -20.47 12.86
N LEU A 9 2.94 -20.23 13.52
CA LEU A 9 3.13 -19.06 14.37
C LEU A 9 3.11 -17.76 13.56
N SER A 10 3.75 -17.74 12.39
CA SER A 10 3.74 -16.61 11.47
C SER A 10 2.32 -16.26 11.00
N LEU A 11 1.51 -17.27 10.66
CA LEU A 11 0.11 -17.09 10.29
C LEU A 11 -0.74 -16.50 11.44
N TYR A 12 -0.59 -16.99 12.66
CA TYR A 12 -1.30 -16.44 13.81
C TYR A 12 -0.89 -14.99 14.09
N ILE A 13 0.40 -14.68 14.02
CA ILE A 13 0.90 -13.32 14.17
C ILE A 13 0.30 -12.41 13.07
N LEU A 14 0.24 -12.89 11.83
CA LEU A 14 -0.38 -12.17 10.73
C LEU A 14 -1.87 -11.88 11.00
N TYR A 15 -2.65 -12.88 11.42
CA TYR A 15 -4.06 -12.67 11.75
C TYR A 15 -4.27 -11.69 12.89
N VAL A 16 -3.45 -11.77 13.94
CA VAL A 16 -3.48 -10.80 15.04
C VAL A 16 -3.13 -9.41 14.56
N MET A 17 -2.12 -9.28 13.72
CA MET A 17 -1.71 -7.99 13.14
C MET A 17 -2.82 -7.39 12.26
N MET A 18 -3.44 -8.18 11.38
CA MET A 18 -4.58 -7.75 10.56
C MET A 18 -5.79 -7.35 11.42
N PHE A 19 -6.06 -8.07 12.50
CA PHE A 19 -7.13 -7.76 13.44
C PHE A 19 -6.87 -6.44 14.18
N LEU A 20 -5.64 -6.21 14.64
CA LEU A 20 -5.24 -4.95 15.30
C LEU A 20 -5.30 -3.75 14.34
N VAL A 21 -4.84 -3.93 13.11
CA VAL A 21 -5.00 -2.91 12.04
C VAL A 21 -6.48 -2.60 11.81
N GLY A 22 -7.32 -3.63 11.72
CA GLY A 22 -8.78 -3.48 11.57
C GLY A 22 -9.41 -2.70 12.74
N ILE A 23 -9.01 -2.96 13.97
CA ILE A 23 -9.45 -2.19 15.15
C ILE A 23 -8.97 -0.74 15.07
N GLY A 24 -7.70 -0.52 14.73
CA GLY A 24 -7.13 0.82 14.59
C GLY A 24 -7.87 1.67 13.55
N LEU A 25 -8.15 1.09 12.39
CA LEU A 25 -8.93 1.74 11.33
C LEU A 25 -10.40 1.95 11.73
N GLY A 26 -11.00 0.97 12.41
CA GLY A 26 -12.37 1.06 12.89
C GLY A 26 -12.60 2.07 14.01
N SER A 27 -11.57 2.38 14.80
CA SER A 27 -11.66 3.37 15.87
C SER A 27 -11.73 4.82 15.38
N ASP A 28 -11.28 5.08 14.14
CA ASP A 28 -11.25 6.43 13.55
C ASP A 28 -12.16 6.57 12.32
N LEU A 29 -13.40 6.11 12.46
CA LEU A 29 -14.44 6.24 11.41
C LEU A 29 -14.70 7.69 11.00
N THR A 30 -14.38 8.66 11.86
CA THR A 30 -14.50 10.07 11.54
C THR A 30 -13.47 10.51 10.50
N ALA A 31 -12.25 9.97 10.54
CA ALA A 31 -11.21 10.22 9.55
C ALA A 31 -11.63 9.74 8.14
N LEU A 32 -12.41 8.66 8.07
CA LEU A 32 -12.97 8.16 6.81
C LEU A 32 -14.21 8.94 6.34
N SER A 33 -15.13 9.24 7.28
CA SER A 33 -16.43 9.81 6.93
C SER A 33 -16.37 11.31 6.59
N ALA A 34 -15.49 12.07 7.24
CA ALA A 34 -15.38 13.52 7.05
C ALA A 34 -14.95 13.90 5.62
N PRO A 35 -13.92 13.26 5.02
CA PRO A 35 -13.55 13.52 3.63
C PRO A 35 -14.66 13.16 2.63
N ILE A 36 -15.34 12.03 2.85
CA ILE A 36 -16.43 11.59 1.97
C ILE A 36 -17.58 12.61 2.00
N LYS A 37 -17.97 13.10 3.18
CA LYS A 37 -19.01 14.11 3.32
C LYS A 37 -18.64 15.43 2.63
N LYS A 38 -17.38 15.85 2.71
CA LYS A 38 -16.91 17.12 2.19
C LYS A 38 -16.64 17.11 0.68
N TYR A 39 -15.99 16.05 0.17
CA TYR A 39 -15.52 15.95 -1.22
C TYR A 39 -16.31 14.96 -2.06
N LYS A 40 -17.36 14.34 -1.48
CA LYS A 40 -18.23 13.36 -2.14
C LYS A 40 -17.42 12.19 -2.74
N PHE A 41 -17.92 11.64 -3.82
CA PHE A 41 -17.30 10.52 -4.52
C PHE A 41 -15.95 10.82 -5.18
N GLN A 42 -15.63 12.10 -5.40
CA GLN A 42 -14.40 12.49 -6.11
C GLN A 42 -13.14 12.12 -5.35
N ILE A 43 -13.18 12.05 -4.02
CA ILE A 43 -12.03 11.64 -3.21
C ILE A 43 -11.64 10.16 -3.43
N LEU A 44 -12.59 9.30 -3.77
CA LEU A 44 -12.35 7.89 -4.09
C LEU A 44 -11.53 7.68 -5.37
N LEU A 45 -11.52 8.66 -6.27
CA LEU A 45 -10.72 8.59 -7.50
C LEU A 45 -9.21 8.54 -7.19
N ILE A 46 -8.76 9.09 -6.05
CA ILE A 46 -7.34 9.11 -5.70
C ILE A 46 -6.82 7.69 -5.41
N PRO A 47 -7.37 6.93 -4.44
CA PRO A 47 -6.93 5.55 -4.20
C PRO A 47 -7.21 4.63 -5.40
N LEU A 48 -8.34 4.82 -6.10
CA LEU A 48 -8.66 4.03 -7.29
C LEU A 48 -7.61 4.23 -8.38
N SER A 49 -7.18 5.47 -8.64
CA SER A 49 -6.14 5.76 -9.63
C SER A 49 -4.79 5.14 -9.24
N THR A 50 -4.47 5.10 -7.95
CA THR A 50 -3.26 4.43 -7.44
C THR A 50 -3.32 2.93 -7.69
N ILE A 51 -4.44 2.29 -7.36
CA ILE A 51 -4.62 0.84 -7.55
C ILE A 51 -4.55 0.49 -9.04
N VAL A 52 -5.37 1.13 -9.87
CA VAL A 52 -5.42 0.86 -11.31
C VAL A 52 -4.08 1.19 -11.98
N GLY A 53 -3.48 2.33 -11.64
CA GLY A 53 -2.19 2.74 -12.20
C GLY A 53 -1.05 1.78 -11.83
N THR A 54 -1.02 1.30 -10.59
CA THR A 54 -0.02 0.32 -10.15
C THR A 54 -0.21 -1.02 -10.87
N ILE A 55 -1.45 -1.54 -10.95
CA ILE A 55 -1.73 -2.79 -11.66
C ILE A 55 -1.35 -2.67 -13.13
N ALA A 56 -1.74 -1.59 -13.81
CA ALA A 56 -1.39 -1.35 -15.21
C ALA A 56 0.13 -1.28 -15.42
N ALA A 57 0.85 -0.57 -14.54
CA ALA A 57 2.31 -0.49 -14.59
C ALA A 57 2.97 -1.86 -14.37
N CYS A 58 2.47 -2.65 -13.42
CA CYS A 58 2.97 -4.01 -13.16
C CYS A 58 2.70 -4.95 -14.35
N CYS A 59 1.53 -4.85 -14.99
CA CYS A 59 1.23 -5.60 -16.21
C CYS A 59 2.20 -5.26 -17.36
N LEU A 60 2.50 -3.97 -17.54
CA LEU A 60 3.48 -3.55 -18.54
C LEU A 60 4.90 -4.02 -18.19
N PHE A 61 5.29 -3.89 -16.92
CA PHE A 61 6.61 -4.29 -16.44
C PHE A 61 6.85 -5.79 -16.54
N SER A 62 5.82 -6.61 -16.32
CA SER A 62 5.91 -8.07 -16.42
C SER A 62 6.33 -8.57 -17.81
N LEU A 63 6.16 -7.76 -18.87
CA LEU A 63 6.62 -8.10 -20.22
C LEU A 63 8.16 -8.11 -20.34
N PHE A 64 8.85 -7.43 -19.41
CA PHE A 64 10.31 -7.29 -19.42
C PHE A 64 10.96 -8.02 -18.24
N CYS A 65 10.17 -8.53 -17.30
CA CYS A 65 10.66 -9.16 -16.07
C CYS A 65 10.50 -10.69 -16.16
N PRO A 66 11.48 -11.47 -15.65
CA PRO A 66 11.36 -12.94 -15.61
C PRO A 66 10.34 -13.45 -14.59
N VAL A 67 9.80 -12.56 -13.73
CA VAL A 67 8.78 -12.91 -12.74
C VAL A 67 7.41 -13.01 -13.43
N PRO A 68 6.62 -14.07 -13.16
CA PRO A 68 5.29 -14.22 -13.73
C PRO A 68 4.37 -13.02 -13.47
N LEU A 69 3.45 -12.75 -14.41
CA LEU A 69 2.52 -11.62 -14.32
C LEU A 69 1.77 -11.57 -12.98
N ARG A 70 1.25 -12.70 -12.51
CA ARG A 70 0.51 -12.83 -11.27
C ARG A 70 1.33 -12.34 -10.08
N GLU A 71 2.56 -12.80 -9.96
CA GLU A 71 3.48 -12.45 -8.88
C GLU A 71 3.93 -10.99 -8.99
N THR A 72 4.22 -10.52 -10.20
CA THR A 72 4.59 -9.11 -10.45
C THR A 72 3.48 -8.17 -10.01
N VAL A 73 2.22 -8.47 -10.35
CA VAL A 73 1.06 -7.67 -9.93
C VAL A 73 0.86 -7.77 -8.42
N ALA A 74 1.01 -8.96 -7.84
CA ALA A 74 0.86 -9.18 -6.40
C ALA A 74 1.91 -8.40 -5.58
N ILE A 75 3.16 -8.36 -6.04
CA ILE A 75 4.23 -7.54 -5.45
C ILE A 75 3.86 -6.06 -5.49
N GLY A 76 3.36 -5.57 -6.62
CA GLY A 76 2.93 -4.18 -6.80
C GLY A 76 1.74 -3.80 -5.93
N CYS A 77 0.81 -4.74 -5.70
CA CYS A 77 -0.35 -4.57 -4.82
C CYS A 77 0.02 -4.44 -3.33
N GLY A 78 1.29 -4.50 -2.97
CA GLY A 78 1.77 -4.09 -1.65
C GLY A 78 1.70 -2.59 -1.41
N PHE A 79 1.66 -1.76 -2.46
CA PHE A 79 1.52 -0.30 -2.40
C PHE A 79 2.46 0.41 -1.40
N GLY A 80 3.63 -0.13 -1.15
CA GLY A 80 4.59 0.37 -0.16
C GLY A 80 4.43 -0.24 1.24
N TYR A 81 3.40 -1.05 1.49
CA TYR A 81 3.24 -1.76 2.76
C TYR A 81 4.10 -3.03 2.76
N TYR A 82 5.43 -2.83 2.84
CA TYR A 82 6.42 -3.90 2.69
C TYR A 82 6.26 -5.02 3.72
N SER A 83 5.95 -4.71 4.99
CA SER A 83 5.87 -5.72 6.05
C SER A 83 4.70 -6.69 5.84
N LEU A 84 3.50 -6.19 5.55
CA LEU A 84 2.33 -7.02 5.32
C LEU A 84 2.42 -7.78 3.99
N SER A 85 2.77 -7.08 2.91
CA SER A 85 2.86 -7.72 1.59
C SER A 85 3.94 -8.80 1.52
N ALA A 86 5.08 -8.59 2.19
CA ALA A 86 6.15 -9.58 2.25
C ALA A 86 5.73 -10.85 2.98
N ILE A 87 5.04 -10.72 4.12
CA ILE A 87 4.56 -11.87 4.89
C ILE A 87 3.50 -12.64 4.09
N LEU A 88 2.50 -11.93 3.53
CA LEU A 88 1.45 -12.54 2.72
C LEU A 88 2.02 -13.30 1.52
N LEU A 89 2.94 -12.68 0.78
CA LEU A 89 3.53 -13.29 -0.41
C LEU A 89 4.53 -14.39 -0.07
N ASN A 90 5.18 -14.33 1.10
CA ASN A 90 5.99 -15.46 1.58
C ASN A 90 5.14 -16.71 1.80
N GLU A 91 3.95 -16.56 2.38
CA GLU A 91 3.02 -17.66 2.64
C GLU A 91 2.35 -18.18 1.35
N LEU A 92 1.96 -17.28 0.44
CA LEU A 92 1.19 -17.63 -0.76
C LEU A 92 2.04 -18.05 -1.96
N ALA A 93 3.24 -17.47 -2.11
CA ALA A 93 4.10 -17.63 -3.28
C ALA A 93 5.53 -18.10 -2.95
N GLY A 94 5.86 -18.22 -1.68
CA GLY A 94 7.18 -18.67 -1.20
C GLY A 94 8.15 -17.54 -0.88
N ALA A 95 9.25 -17.92 -0.20
CA ALA A 95 10.21 -17.00 0.41
C ALA A 95 10.88 -16.05 -0.61
N ASP A 96 11.13 -16.50 -1.82
CA ASP A 96 11.77 -15.68 -2.86
C ASP A 96 10.87 -14.50 -3.25
N ILE A 97 9.59 -14.76 -3.49
CA ILE A 97 8.62 -13.71 -3.86
C ILE A 97 8.33 -12.79 -2.67
N GLY A 98 8.24 -13.33 -1.45
CA GLY A 98 8.12 -12.52 -0.23
C GLY A 98 9.31 -11.56 -0.05
N THR A 99 10.54 -12.03 -0.33
CA THR A 99 11.75 -11.19 -0.26
C THR A 99 11.76 -10.10 -1.34
N ILE A 100 11.38 -10.45 -2.57
CA ILE A 100 11.26 -9.46 -3.65
C ILE A 100 10.21 -8.41 -3.28
N ALA A 101 9.06 -8.83 -2.74
CA ALA A 101 8.00 -7.93 -2.31
C ALA A 101 8.47 -6.96 -1.22
N LEU A 102 9.23 -7.47 -0.23
CA LEU A 102 9.84 -6.65 0.81
C LEU A 102 10.71 -5.55 0.21
N ILE A 103 11.66 -5.93 -0.64
CA ILE A 103 12.63 -4.99 -1.23
C ILE A 103 11.92 -3.99 -2.15
N CYS A 104 11.00 -4.43 -3.00
CA CYS A 104 10.29 -3.55 -3.93
C CYS A 104 9.42 -2.53 -3.19
N ASN A 105 8.64 -2.96 -2.20
CA ASN A 105 7.75 -2.06 -1.46
C ASN A 105 8.53 -1.11 -0.53
N LEU A 106 9.61 -1.56 0.10
CA LEU A 106 10.52 -0.72 0.86
C LEU A 106 11.20 0.32 -0.05
N SER A 107 11.65 -0.09 -1.23
CA SER A 107 12.24 0.82 -2.22
C SER A 107 11.23 1.87 -2.69
N ARG A 108 9.95 1.48 -2.90
CA ARG A 108 8.87 2.42 -3.24
C ARG A 108 8.71 3.49 -2.16
N GLU A 109 8.68 3.09 -0.88
CA GLU A 109 8.58 4.02 0.24
C GLU A 109 9.75 5.00 0.28
N LEU A 110 11.00 4.49 0.23
CA LEU A 110 12.20 5.31 0.25
C LEU A 110 12.26 6.28 -0.94
N LEU A 111 11.98 5.80 -2.14
CA LEU A 111 11.93 6.65 -3.35
C LEU A 111 10.86 7.72 -3.23
N THR A 112 9.69 7.38 -2.68
CA THR A 112 8.62 8.35 -2.46
C THR A 112 9.05 9.44 -1.49
N LEU A 113 9.63 9.08 -0.33
CA LEU A 113 10.16 10.06 0.63
C LEU A 113 11.14 11.03 -0.02
N LEU A 114 12.06 10.54 -0.85
CA LEU A 114 13.03 11.37 -1.55
C LEU A 114 12.41 12.25 -2.64
N THR A 115 11.32 11.79 -3.27
CA THR A 115 10.75 12.45 -4.45
C THR A 115 9.50 13.28 -4.17
N ILE A 116 8.93 13.26 -2.95
CA ILE A 116 7.74 14.04 -2.58
C ILE A 116 7.82 15.51 -3.05
N PRO A 117 8.89 16.29 -2.79
CA PRO A 117 8.96 17.68 -3.23
C PRO A 117 8.99 17.83 -4.75
N LEU A 118 9.67 16.91 -5.45
CA LEU A 118 9.73 16.91 -6.92
C LEU A 118 8.37 16.57 -7.52
N LEU A 119 7.70 15.53 -7.02
CA LEU A 119 6.38 15.12 -7.46
C LEU A 119 5.35 16.24 -7.26
N ALA A 120 5.41 16.91 -6.11
CA ALA A 120 4.54 18.05 -5.82
C ALA A 120 4.74 19.21 -6.81
N ARG A 121 5.99 19.43 -7.24
CA ARG A 121 6.35 20.53 -8.15
C ARG A 121 6.01 20.25 -9.61
N TYR A 122 6.28 19.02 -10.10
CA TYR A 122 6.20 18.68 -11.52
C TYR A 122 4.94 17.90 -11.91
N CYS A 123 4.42 17.07 -11.01
CA CYS A 123 3.29 16.17 -11.29
C CYS A 123 1.98 16.60 -10.62
N GLY A 124 2.04 17.66 -9.82
CA GLY A 124 0.86 18.19 -9.10
C GLY A 124 0.75 17.67 -7.68
N LYS A 125 -0.11 18.32 -6.89
CA LYS A 125 -0.16 18.15 -5.43
C LYS A 125 -0.74 16.81 -4.94
N LEU A 126 -1.45 16.07 -5.78
CA LEU A 126 -1.95 14.74 -5.45
C LEU A 126 -0.95 13.63 -5.78
N ALA A 127 0.02 13.88 -6.66
CA ALA A 127 1.00 12.90 -7.08
C ALA A 127 1.86 12.32 -5.92
N PRO A 128 2.33 13.11 -4.94
CA PRO A 128 3.02 12.55 -3.78
C PRO A 128 2.16 11.60 -2.97
N ILE A 129 0.85 11.88 -2.84
CA ILE A 129 -0.10 11.04 -2.09
C ILE A 129 -0.29 9.71 -2.81
N THR A 130 -0.48 9.71 -4.12
CA THR A 130 -0.63 8.48 -4.92
C THR A 130 0.66 7.66 -4.97
N ALA A 131 1.82 8.31 -5.03
CA ALA A 131 3.12 7.64 -4.98
C ALA A 131 3.35 6.95 -3.64
N ALA A 132 2.98 7.61 -2.52
CA ALA A 132 3.12 7.06 -1.18
C ALA A 132 2.31 5.77 -0.97
N GLY A 133 1.15 5.63 -1.62
CA GLY A 133 0.34 4.43 -1.45
C GLY A 133 -0.17 4.27 -0.02
N ALA A 134 0.00 3.09 0.56
CA ALA A 134 -0.41 2.78 1.93
C ALA A 134 0.34 3.64 2.96
N THR A 135 1.62 3.97 2.73
CA THR A 135 2.43 4.75 3.69
C THR A 135 2.01 6.22 3.81
N SER A 136 1.02 6.67 3.03
CA SER A 136 0.51 8.04 3.10
C SER A 136 -0.20 8.39 4.41
N ILE A 137 -0.53 7.39 5.25
CA ILE A 137 -1.14 7.60 6.58
C ILE A 137 -0.12 7.70 7.72
N ASP A 138 1.11 7.26 7.51
CA ASP A 138 2.12 7.12 8.57
C ASP A 138 3.47 7.74 8.18
N THR A 139 4.39 6.96 7.62
CA THR A 139 5.79 7.34 7.41
C THR A 139 5.97 8.52 6.46
N THR A 140 5.16 8.63 5.41
CA THR A 140 5.25 9.74 4.45
C THR A 140 4.38 10.94 4.83
N LEU A 141 3.41 10.79 5.75
CA LEU A 141 2.45 11.82 6.13
C LEU A 141 3.10 13.13 6.63
N PRO A 142 4.12 13.09 7.52
CA PRO A 142 4.77 14.32 7.97
C PRO A 142 5.38 15.13 6.83
N LEU A 143 6.02 14.44 5.86
CA LEU A 143 6.65 15.10 4.73
C LEU A 143 5.62 15.60 3.71
N ILE A 144 4.52 14.87 3.52
CA ILE A 144 3.37 15.32 2.72
C ILE A 144 2.78 16.59 3.34
N SER A 145 2.54 16.60 4.66
CA SER A 145 2.03 17.78 5.37
C SER A 145 2.96 18.99 5.25
N ALA A 146 4.25 18.80 5.45
CA ALA A 146 5.24 19.86 5.34
C ALA A 146 5.36 20.41 3.90
N THR A 147 5.22 19.56 2.88
CA THR A 147 5.40 19.96 1.48
C THR A 147 4.12 20.53 0.85
N LEU A 148 2.96 19.94 1.14
CA LEU A 148 1.69 20.27 0.51
C LEU A 148 0.79 21.17 1.36
N GLY A 149 1.02 21.18 2.68
CA GLY A 149 0.23 21.85 3.69
C GLY A 149 -0.90 20.98 4.27
N GLU A 150 -1.40 21.39 5.45
CA GLU A 150 -2.34 20.61 6.28
C GLU A 150 -3.64 20.22 5.56
N LYS A 151 -4.08 21.01 4.61
CA LYS A 151 -5.30 20.69 3.84
C LYS A 151 -5.21 19.40 3.03
N TYR A 152 -3.99 18.94 2.70
CA TYR A 152 -3.77 17.69 1.96
C TYR A 152 -3.62 16.49 2.87
N VAL A 153 -3.43 16.69 4.17
CA VAL A 153 -3.34 15.61 5.18
C VAL A 153 -4.59 14.74 5.15
N ILE A 154 -5.77 15.36 5.06
CA ILE A 154 -7.03 14.60 5.01
C ILE A 154 -7.14 13.71 3.77
N PHE A 155 -6.59 14.15 2.63
CA PHE A 155 -6.55 13.32 1.41
C PHE A 155 -5.54 12.18 1.56
N ALA A 156 -4.39 12.45 2.18
CA ALA A 156 -3.35 11.45 2.41
C ALA A 156 -3.84 10.35 3.36
N ILE A 157 -4.48 10.72 4.48
CA ILE A 157 -5.05 9.77 5.44
C ILE A 157 -6.14 8.92 4.77
N PHE A 158 -7.11 9.56 4.10
CA PHE A 158 -8.18 8.83 3.43
C PHE A 158 -7.65 7.86 2.36
N HIS A 159 -6.72 8.34 1.53
CA HIS A 159 -6.07 7.54 0.50
C HIS A 159 -5.33 6.35 1.09
N GLY A 160 -4.50 6.59 2.11
CA GLY A 160 -3.70 5.54 2.73
C GLY A 160 -4.56 4.46 3.38
N ILE A 161 -5.63 4.84 4.10
CA ILE A 161 -6.57 3.87 4.71
C ILE A 161 -7.19 2.95 3.64
N ILE A 162 -7.69 3.52 2.55
CA ILE A 162 -8.33 2.73 1.48
C ILE A 162 -7.33 1.81 0.80
N VAL A 163 -6.12 2.31 0.51
CA VAL A 163 -5.06 1.52 -0.11
C VAL A 163 -4.56 0.44 0.84
N ASP A 164 -4.38 0.76 2.12
CA ASP A 164 -3.94 -0.20 3.15
C ASP A 164 -4.89 -1.40 3.28
N ILE A 165 -6.19 -1.13 3.36
CA ILE A 165 -7.22 -2.19 3.37
C ILE A 165 -7.20 -2.99 2.06
N SER A 166 -6.90 -2.36 0.93
CA SER A 166 -6.87 -3.04 -0.37
C SER A 166 -5.70 -4.01 -0.54
N VAL A 167 -4.57 -3.82 0.18
CA VAL A 167 -3.39 -4.69 0.10
C VAL A 167 -3.73 -6.16 0.30
N PRO A 168 -4.23 -6.59 1.47
CA PRO A 168 -4.51 -8.00 1.70
C PRO A 168 -5.63 -8.52 0.79
N VAL A 169 -6.64 -7.70 0.50
CA VAL A 169 -7.76 -8.09 -0.36
C VAL A 169 -7.29 -8.39 -1.78
N LEU A 170 -6.50 -7.51 -2.38
CA LEU A 170 -6.01 -7.67 -3.75
C LEU A 170 -4.99 -8.80 -3.87
N ILE A 171 -4.06 -8.92 -2.91
CA ILE A 171 -3.11 -10.02 -2.90
C ILE A 171 -3.86 -11.35 -2.80
N TRP A 172 -4.81 -11.46 -1.88
CA TRP A 172 -5.59 -12.70 -1.70
C TRP A 172 -6.41 -13.05 -2.94
N LEU A 173 -7.06 -12.06 -3.55
CA LEU A 173 -7.84 -12.25 -4.79
C LEU A 173 -7.02 -12.79 -5.96
N LEU A 174 -5.74 -12.43 -6.04
CA LEU A 174 -4.83 -12.93 -7.07
C LEU A 174 -4.43 -14.40 -6.85
N TYR A 175 -4.58 -14.94 -5.63
CA TYR A 175 -4.21 -16.30 -5.27
C TYR A 175 -5.42 -17.25 -5.05
N LEU A 176 -6.64 -16.74 -5.22
CA LEU A 176 -7.85 -17.55 -5.37
C LEU A 176 -7.92 -18.22 -6.74
#